data_159796dfc52bb698af649f9838bd7876
#
_entry.id   159796dfc52bb698af649f9838bd7876
#
_cell.length_a   1.000
_cell.length_b   1.000
_cell.length_c   1.000
_cell.angle_alpha   90.00
_cell.angle_beta   90.00
_cell.angle_gamma   90.00
#
_symmetry.space_group_name_H-M   'P 1'
#
loop_
_entity.id
_entity.type
_entity.pdbx_description
1 polymer ?
#
loop_
_entity_poly.entity_id
_entity_poly.type
_entity_poly.pdbx_seq_one_letter_code
_entity_poly.pdbx_strand_id
1 'polypeptide(L)'
;MSVSLGELAVRFGCELRGDPDARVERVATLGNADEHALAFLANPRYRAQLTDTRAGAVVLSPQEATGCRAALLLSSNPYATYARIAALLHPPAPLAPGAHPTALIAPGARIDPSAEVGAYSCIAERVAVGPRAYVGPHCQLGPGVTLAEDVRLVARVTLGPGVQIGARSVLQPGVVIGADGFGFAPERGTWLKVPQVGSVRLGADVEVGANTTIDRGAIEDTVIEEGVKLDNLIMIAHNVRIGAHTAIAACTGISGSTSIGRRCMIGGMVGFAGHLSIADDVVITAKSSVSHSIASAGVYSSTLPTEEAHAWRRLVARFKRSGVVEERLRRLERISGIRAAPEAAREEDHD
;
A
#
# COMPACT_ATOMS: atom_id res chain seq x y z
N MET A 1 -27.53 -4.41 -6.50
CA MET A 1 -28.35 -3.44 -5.71
C MET A 1 -28.65 -2.27 -6.61
N SER A 2 -29.92 -1.81 -6.70
CA SER A 2 -30.29 -0.68 -7.57
C SER A 2 -30.54 0.57 -6.69
N VAL A 3 -29.91 1.69 -7.00
CA VAL A 3 -29.94 2.93 -6.19
C VAL A 3 -30.27 4.11 -7.11
N SER A 4 -31.15 5.03 -6.65
CA SER A 4 -31.51 6.21 -7.43
C SER A 4 -30.41 7.29 -7.38
N LEU A 5 -30.32 8.10 -8.45
CA LEU A 5 -29.35 9.19 -8.52
C LEU A 5 -29.59 10.26 -7.45
N GLY A 6 -30.85 10.50 -7.12
CA GLY A 6 -31.24 11.40 -6.02
C GLY A 6 -30.70 10.92 -4.67
N GLU A 7 -30.85 9.61 -4.37
CA GLU A 7 -30.28 9.02 -3.13
C GLU A 7 -28.75 9.15 -3.10
N LEU A 8 -28.08 8.87 -4.22
CA LEU A 8 -26.61 9.01 -4.31
C LEU A 8 -26.15 10.45 -4.11
N ALA A 9 -26.87 11.42 -4.73
CA ALA A 9 -26.57 12.83 -4.60
C ALA A 9 -26.64 13.31 -3.14
N VAL A 10 -27.73 12.99 -2.46
CA VAL A 10 -27.93 13.35 -1.04
C VAL A 10 -26.90 12.66 -0.16
N ARG A 11 -26.70 11.36 -0.31
CA ARG A 11 -25.83 10.55 0.55
C ARG A 11 -24.36 10.95 0.45
N PHE A 12 -23.90 11.34 -0.73
CA PHE A 12 -22.49 11.66 -0.97
C PHE A 12 -22.21 13.14 -1.21
N GLY A 13 -23.21 14.00 -1.00
CA GLY A 13 -23.04 15.45 -1.11
C GLY A 13 -22.71 15.94 -2.51
N CYS A 14 -23.34 15.35 -3.54
CA CYS A 14 -23.14 15.74 -4.93
C CYS A 14 -24.26 16.66 -5.42
N GLU A 15 -23.96 17.62 -6.30
CA GLU A 15 -24.96 18.29 -7.12
C GLU A 15 -25.40 17.33 -8.25
N LEU A 16 -26.69 17.04 -8.34
CA LEU A 16 -27.25 16.20 -9.39
C LEU A 16 -27.74 17.07 -10.57
N ARG A 17 -27.31 16.76 -11.78
CA ARG A 17 -27.90 17.26 -13.03
C ARG A 17 -28.45 16.09 -13.81
N GLY A 18 -29.75 15.90 -13.77
CA GLY A 18 -30.47 14.80 -14.42
C GLY A 18 -31.70 14.39 -13.61
N ASP A 19 -32.32 13.29 -14.01
CA ASP A 19 -33.48 12.74 -13.37
C ASP A 19 -33.10 12.10 -12.02
N PRO A 20 -33.63 12.57 -10.87
CA PRO A 20 -33.32 12.00 -9.56
C PRO A 20 -33.86 10.56 -9.38
N ASP A 21 -34.87 10.16 -10.13
CA ASP A 21 -35.48 8.83 -10.05
C ASP A 21 -34.73 7.80 -10.93
N ALA A 22 -33.89 8.26 -11.87
CA ALA A 22 -33.02 7.36 -12.65
C ALA A 22 -32.13 6.53 -11.72
N ARG A 23 -31.90 5.27 -12.09
CA ARG A 23 -31.24 4.29 -11.21
C ARG A 23 -30.00 3.69 -11.84
N VAL A 24 -29.02 3.41 -10.99
CA VAL A 24 -27.80 2.67 -11.36
C VAL A 24 -27.61 1.45 -10.47
N GLU A 25 -27.01 0.40 -11.00
CA GLU A 25 -26.89 -0.90 -10.35
C GLU A 25 -25.43 -1.37 -10.24
N ARG A 26 -24.57 -0.83 -11.06
CA ARG A 26 -23.15 -1.21 -11.17
C ARG A 26 -22.27 -0.05 -11.58
N VAL A 27 -20.97 -0.24 -11.48
CA VAL A 27 -19.98 0.70 -12.00
C VAL A 27 -19.38 0.18 -13.30
N ALA A 28 -19.01 1.11 -14.22
CA ALA A 28 -18.31 0.78 -15.45
C ALA A 28 -17.36 1.91 -15.88
N THR A 29 -16.47 1.62 -16.82
CA THR A 29 -15.66 2.67 -17.47
C THR A 29 -16.53 3.49 -18.44
N LEU A 30 -16.15 4.74 -18.72
CA LEU A 30 -16.89 5.61 -19.64
C LEU A 30 -17.18 4.94 -20.99
N GLY A 31 -16.24 4.18 -21.56
CA GLY A 31 -16.38 3.53 -22.85
C GLY A 31 -17.24 2.25 -22.85
N ASN A 32 -17.41 1.60 -21.69
CA ASN A 32 -18.13 0.31 -21.57
C ASN A 32 -19.43 0.43 -20.76
N ALA A 33 -19.80 1.64 -20.37
CA ALA A 33 -21.02 1.88 -19.61
C ALA A 33 -22.28 1.79 -20.48
N ASP A 34 -23.38 1.38 -19.86
CA ASP A 34 -24.74 1.47 -20.36
C ASP A 34 -25.61 2.29 -19.39
N GLU A 35 -26.90 2.39 -19.69
CA GLU A 35 -27.88 3.17 -18.92
C GLU A 35 -28.05 2.73 -17.45
N HIS A 36 -27.62 1.51 -17.08
CA HIS A 36 -27.65 0.99 -15.71
C HIS A 36 -26.33 1.16 -14.96
N ALA A 37 -25.33 1.70 -15.62
CA ALA A 37 -24.00 1.84 -15.04
C ALA A 37 -23.68 3.28 -14.63
N LEU A 38 -23.01 3.42 -13.48
CA LEU A 38 -22.35 4.65 -13.07
C LEU A 38 -20.89 4.62 -13.55
N ALA A 39 -20.47 5.66 -14.25
CA ALA A 39 -19.08 5.89 -14.63
C ALA A 39 -18.49 7.08 -13.86
N PHE A 40 -17.19 7.36 -14.04
CA PHE A 40 -16.56 8.53 -13.44
C PHE A 40 -15.47 9.09 -14.35
N LEU A 41 -15.20 10.40 -14.21
CA LEU A 41 -14.06 11.08 -14.80
C LEU A 41 -13.24 11.75 -13.70
N ALA A 42 -12.06 11.19 -13.39
CA ALA A 42 -11.08 11.79 -12.51
C ALA A 42 -9.78 12.17 -13.24
N ASN A 43 -9.50 11.53 -14.38
CA ASN A 43 -8.32 11.82 -15.19
C ASN A 43 -8.72 12.49 -16.51
N PRO A 44 -8.26 13.73 -16.78
CA PRO A 44 -8.60 14.50 -17.98
C PRO A 44 -8.29 13.79 -19.32
N ARG A 45 -7.38 12.81 -19.31
CA ARG A 45 -7.06 12.01 -20.53
C ARG A 45 -8.27 11.30 -21.12
N TYR A 46 -9.28 11.00 -20.31
CA TYR A 46 -10.49 10.30 -20.72
C TYR A 46 -11.66 11.23 -21.05
N ARG A 47 -11.46 12.58 -21.00
CA ARG A 47 -12.50 13.58 -21.26
C ARG A 47 -13.21 13.37 -22.60
N ALA A 48 -12.48 12.99 -23.66
CA ALA A 48 -13.06 12.75 -24.97
C ALA A 48 -14.16 11.66 -24.96
N GLN A 49 -14.10 10.71 -24.02
CA GLN A 49 -15.10 9.64 -23.90
C GLN A 49 -16.42 10.10 -23.29
N LEU A 50 -16.51 11.31 -22.71
CA LEU A 50 -17.76 11.85 -22.15
C LEU A 50 -18.85 12.06 -23.21
N THR A 51 -18.46 12.43 -24.45
CA THR A 51 -19.40 12.72 -25.53
C THR A 51 -20.15 11.47 -25.99
N ASP A 52 -19.47 10.33 -25.97
CA ASP A 52 -19.96 9.07 -26.54
C ASP A 52 -20.39 8.05 -25.49
N THR A 53 -20.22 8.36 -24.20
CA THR A 53 -20.61 7.44 -23.13
C THR A 53 -22.11 7.21 -23.11
N ARG A 54 -22.49 5.94 -22.85
CA ARG A 54 -23.88 5.53 -22.63
C ARG A 54 -24.20 5.29 -21.15
N ALA A 55 -23.34 5.79 -20.24
CA ALA A 55 -23.54 5.65 -18.80
C ALA A 55 -24.86 6.28 -18.37
N GLY A 56 -25.58 5.65 -17.46
CA GLY A 56 -26.76 6.22 -16.81
C GLY A 56 -26.41 7.47 -16.00
N ALA A 57 -25.23 7.48 -15.37
CA ALA A 57 -24.70 8.65 -14.69
C ALA A 57 -23.17 8.69 -14.73
N VAL A 58 -22.58 9.89 -14.61
CA VAL A 58 -21.13 10.09 -14.53
C VAL A 58 -20.81 10.96 -13.30
N VAL A 59 -19.89 10.49 -12.46
CA VAL A 59 -19.30 11.29 -11.38
C VAL A 59 -18.11 12.07 -11.94
N LEU A 60 -18.12 13.40 -11.84
CA LEU A 60 -17.07 14.25 -12.36
C LEU A 60 -16.98 15.60 -11.61
N SER A 61 -15.93 16.37 -11.85
CA SER A 61 -15.82 17.70 -11.28
C SER A 61 -16.72 18.70 -12.01
N PRO A 62 -17.18 19.80 -11.33
CA PRO A 62 -17.98 20.84 -11.98
C PRO A 62 -17.34 21.42 -13.25
N GLN A 63 -16.00 21.51 -13.30
CA GLN A 63 -15.24 22.04 -14.43
C GLN A 63 -15.32 21.13 -15.68
N GLU A 64 -15.60 19.85 -15.50
CA GLU A 64 -15.67 18.85 -16.56
C GLU A 64 -17.11 18.59 -17.05
N ALA A 65 -18.11 19.31 -16.54
CA ALA A 65 -19.54 19.04 -16.75
C ALA A 65 -20.05 19.31 -18.18
N THR A 66 -19.21 19.80 -19.09
CA THR A 66 -19.61 20.15 -20.47
C THR A 66 -19.47 18.97 -21.42
N GLY A 67 -20.44 18.80 -22.34
CA GLY A 67 -20.38 17.82 -23.42
C GLY A 67 -20.83 16.40 -23.07
N CYS A 68 -21.22 16.10 -21.84
CA CYS A 68 -21.78 14.82 -21.45
C CYS A 68 -23.30 14.80 -21.57
N ARG A 69 -23.87 13.73 -22.14
CA ARG A 69 -25.33 13.54 -22.29
C ARG A 69 -25.94 12.74 -21.13
N ALA A 70 -25.13 12.02 -20.36
CA ALA A 70 -25.55 11.27 -19.21
C ALA A 70 -25.95 12.20 -18.05
N ALA A 71 -26.67 11.68 -17.07
CA ALA A 71 -26.87 12.37 -15.81
C ALA A 71 -25.52 12.60 -15.10
N LEU A 72 -25.37 13.73 -14.40
CA LEU A 72 -24.10 14.12 -13.76
C LEU A 72 -24.25 14.17 -12.24
N LEU A 73 -23.33 13.53 -11.53
CA LEU A 73 -23.09 13.71 -10.10
C LEU A 73 -21.82 14.55 -9.94
N LEU A 74 -21.99 15.84 -9.66
CA LEU A 74 -20.86 16.78 -9.55
C LEU A 74 -20.25 16.72 -8.15
N SER A 75 -18.94 16.49 -8.08
CA SER A 75 -18.20 16.37 -6.84
C SER A 75 -16.87 17.13 -6.92
N SER A 76 -16.44 17.73 -5.81
CA SER A 76 -15.10 18.32 -5.67
C SER A 76 -13.98 17.26 -5.69
N ASN A 77 -14.30 16.01 -5.35
CA ASN A 77 -13.38 14.87 -5.44
C ASN A 77 -14.09 13.67 -6.12
N PRO A 78 -14.16 13.67 -7.47
CA PRO A 78 -14.89 12.64 -8.21
C PRO A 78 -14.41 11.22 -7.94
N TYR A 79 -13.09 11.03 -7.75
CA TYR A 79 -12.55 9.69 -7.52
C TYR A 79 -12.94 9.12 -6.17
N ALA A 80 -12.88 9.94 -5.11
CA ALA A 80 -13.32 9.50 -3.78
C ALA A 80 -14.85 9.27 -3.74
N THR A 81 -15.63 10.09 -4.42
CA THR A 81 -17.08 9.90 -4.52
C THR A 81 -17.41 8.61 -5.28
N TYR A 82 -16.76 8.37 -6.41
CA TYR A 82 -16.88 7.12 -7.14
C TYR A 82 -16.56 5.91 -6.25
N ALA A 83 -15.45 5.96 -5.52
CA ALA A 83 -15.06 4.85 -4.64
C ALA A 83 -16.13 4.52 -3.59
N ARG A 84 -16.75 5.55 -2.97
CA ARG A 84 -17.83 5.37 -2.01
C ARG A 84 -19.11 4.80 -2.64
N ILE A 85 -19.46 5.27 -3.84
CA ILE A 85 -20.61 4.74 -4.58
C ILE A 85 -20.35 3.29 -5.03
N ALA A 86 -19.13 3.00 -5.51
CA ALA A 86 -18.76 1.66 -5.90
C ALA A 86 -18.85 0.67 -4.72
N ALA A 87 -18.36 1.07 -3.54
CA ALA A 87 -18.51 0.28 -2.31
C ALA A 87 -19.96 0.03 -1.90
N LEU A 88 -20.85 1.02 -2.11
CA LEU A 88 -22.27 0.86 -1.87
C LEU A 88 -22.93 -0.12 -2.86
N LEU A 89 -22.60 -0.02 -4.15
CA LEU A 89 -23.18 -0.87 -5.20
C LEU A 89 -22.62 -2.30 -5.17
N HIS A 90 -21.39 -2.49 -4.66
CA HIS A 90 -20.70 -3.77 -4.57
C HIS A 90 -20.24 -4.06 -3.14
N PRO A 91 -21.19 -4.22 -2.20
CA PRO A 91 -20.83 -4.57 -0.84
C PRO A 91 -20.15 -5.95 -0.80
N PRO A 92 -19.25 -6.20 0.16
CA PRO A 92 -18.73 -7.53 0.38
C PRO A 92 -19.86 -8.52 0.68
N ALA A 93 -19.63 -9.80 0.37
CA ALA A 93 -20.60 -10.85 0.71
C ALA A 93 -20.91 -10.82 2.22
N PRO A 94 -22.17 -11.00 2.62
CA PRO A 94 -22.52 -11.09 4.02
C PRO A 94 -21.80 -12.26 4.68
N LEU A 95 -21.43 -12.09 5.94
CA LEU A 95 -20.83 -13.14 6.74
C LEU A 95 -21.83 -14.28 7.00
N ALA A 96 -21.31 -15.51 7.06
CA ALA A 96 -21.98 -16.69 7.59
C ALA A 96 -21.38 -17.01 8.98
N PRO A 97 -21.88 -16.41 10.08
CA PRO A 97 -21.27 -16.55 11.39
C PRO A 97 -21.10 -18.00 11.83
N GLY A 98 -19.98 -18.29 12.49
CA GLY A 98 -19.61 -19.60 12.96
C GLY A 98 -18.35 -20.13 12.33
N ALA A 99 -17.95 -21.34 12.71
CA ALA A 99 -16.78 -22.00 12.19
C ALA A 99 -17.16 -23.13 11.23
N HIS A 100 -16.47 -23.18 10.08
CA HIS A 100 -16.63 -24.30 9.15
C HIS A 100 -16.22 -25.63 9.83
N PRO A 101 -16.92 -26.75 9.60
CA PRO A 101 -16.64 -28.03 10.27
C PRO A 101 -15.21 -28.55 10.10
N THR A 102 -14.50 -28.13 9.05
CA THR A 102 -13.08 -28.52 8.83
C THR A 102 -12.08 -27.52 9.44
N ALA A 103 -12.53 -26.46 10.11
CA ALA A 103 -11.63 -25.58 10.82
C ALA A 103 -11.11 -26.24 12.11
N LEU A 104 -9.82 -26.09 12.38
CA LEU A 104 -9.20 -26.56 13.62
C LEU A 104 -9.07 -25.41 14.60
N ILE A 105 -9.77 -25.49 15.72
CA ILE A 105 -9.78 -24.45 16.74
C ILE A 105 -9.27 -25.03 18.05
N ALA A 106 -8.15 -24.51 18.54
CA ALA A 106 -7.56 -24.96 19.78
C ALA A 106 -8.42 -24.61 20.99
N PRO A 107 -8.41 -25.44 22.06
CA PRO A 107 -9.03 -25.10 23.33
C PRO A 107 -8.49 -23.76 23.86
N GLY A 108 -9.38 -22.89 24.36
CA GLY A 108 -9.00 -21.56 24.87
C GLY A 108 -8.88 -20.45 23.82
N ALA A 109 -9.06 -20.72 22.55
CA ALA A 109 -9.33 -19.68 21.56
C ALA A 109 -10.73 -19.06 21.82
N ARG A 110 -10.82 -17.75 21.65
CA ARG A 110 -12.08 -16.99 21.80
C ARG A 110 -12.49 -16.44 20.44
N ILE A 111 -13.63 -16.89 19.95
CA ILE A 111 -14.20 -16.43 18.67
C ILE A 111 -15.52 -15.77 18.97
N ASP A 112 -15.66 -14.51 18.55
CA ASP A 112 -16.93 -13.80 18.69
C ASP A 112 -18.04 -14.54 17.92
N PRO A 113 -19.27 -14.67 18.48
CA PRO A 113 -20.37 -15.38 17.81
C PRO A 113 -20.77 -14.79 16.44
N SER A 114 -20.45 -13.52 16.16
CA SER A 114 -20.72 -12.86 14.89
C SER A 114 -19.60 -13.02 13.86
N ALA A 115 -18.46 -13.63 14.24
CA ALA A 115 -17.34 -13.88 13.34
C ALA A 115 -17.56 -15.14 12.49
N GLU A 116 -16.91 -15.18 11.35
CA GLU A 116 -16.86 -16.34 10.45
C GLU A 116 -15.47 -16.92 10.36
N VAL A 117 -15.34 -18.26 10.48
CA VAL A 117 -14.08 -18.98 10.29
C VAL A 117 -14.23 -19.99 9.17
N GLY A 118 -13.52 -19.78 8.07
CA GLY A 118 -13.58 -20.57 6.84
C GLY A 118 -12.89 -21.91 6.94
N ALA A 119 -13.11 -22.72 5.90
CA ALA A 119 -12.64 -24.09 5.80
C ALA A 119 -11.10 -24.22 5.93
N TYR A 120 -10.65 -25.27 6.61
CA TYR A 120 -9.23 -25.63 6.79
C TYR A 120 -8.38 -24.58 7.45
N SER A 121 -8.98 -23.61 8.14
CA SER A 121 -8.24 -22.63 8.93
C SER A 121 -7.86 -23.21 10.29
N CYS A 122 -6.64 -22.89 10.76
CA CYS A 122 -6.11 -23.37 12.03
C CYS A 122 -5.97 -22.17 12.99
N ILE A 123 -6.67 -22.24 14.11
CA ILE A 123 -6.69 -21.24 15.16
C ILE A 123 -6.01 -21.79 16.39
N ALA A 124 -4.85 -21.28 16.76
CA ALA A 124 -4.08 -21.74 17.91
C ALA A 124 -4.66 -21.28 19.26
N GLU A 125 -4.04 -21.69 20.34
CA GLU A 125 -4.43 -21.32 21.70
C GLU A 125 -4.33 -19.82 21.97
N ARG A 126 -5.18 -19.31 22.85
CA ARG A 126 -5.22 -17.89 23.26
C ARG A 126 -5.44 -16.90 22.10
N VAL A 127 -5.84 -17.36 20.92
CA VAL A 127 -6.28 -16.47 19.85
C VAL A 127 -7.60 -15.80 20.27
N ALA A 128 -7.74 -14.51 19.94
CA ALA A 128 -8.98 -13.77 20.08
C ALA A 128 -9.42 -13.22 18.72
N VAL A 129 -10.60 -13.64 18.28
CA VAL A 129 -11.25 -13.17 17.03
C VAL A 129 -12.42 -12.27 17.43
N GLY A 130 -12.36 -11.00 17.06
CA GLY A 130 -13.34 -9.98 17.41
C GLY A 130 -14.62 -10.04 16.59
N PRO A 131 -15.60 -9.16 16.93
CA PRO A 131 -16.90 -9.13 16.29
C PRO A 131 -16.82 -8.92 14.77
N ARG A 132 -17.68 -9.64 14.04
CA ARG A 132 -17.81 -9.55 12.57
C ARG A 132 -16.49 -9.76 11.81
N ALA A 133 -15.48 -10.33 12.45
CA ALA A 133 -14.24 -10.69 11.77
C ALA A 133 -14.48 -11.86 10.79
N TYR A 134 -13.81 -11.81 9.67
CA TYR A 134 -13.79 -12.87 8.66
C TYR A 134 -12.41 -13.51 8.59
N VAL A 135 -12.32 -14.76 8.98
CA VAL A 135 -11.14 -15.60 8.77
C VAL A 135 -11.45 -16.52 7.60
N GLY A 136 -11.00 -16.15 6.41
CA GLY A 136 -11.21 -16.93 5.18
C GLY A 136 -10.54 -18.30 5.22
N PRO A 137 -10.67 -19.11 4.15
CA PRO A 137 -10.16 -20.48 4.14
C PRO A 137 -8.63 -20.53 4.18
N HIS A 138 -8.11 -21.63 4.78
CA HIS A 138 -6.68 -21.96 4.87
C HIS A 138 -5.83 -20.90 5.60
N CYS A 139 -6.41 -20.12 6.52
CA CYS A 139 -5.65 -19.19 7.35
C CYS A 139 -4.99 -19.92 8.54
N GLN A 140 -3.81 -19.43 8.95
CA GLN A 140 -3.05 -19.95 10.09
C GLN A 140 -2.86 -18.83 11.11
N LEU A 141 -3.45 -18.95 12.28
CA LEU A 141 -3.32 -17.98 13.38
C LEU A 141 -2.53 -18.61 14.52
N GLY A 142 -1.32 -18.11 14.74
CA GLY A 142 -0.42 -18.54 15.80
C GLY A 142 -0.93 -18.19 17.20
N PRO A 143 -0.33 -18.77 18.27
CA PRO A 143 -0.76 -18.55 19.63
C PRO A 143 -0.81 -17.06 20.02
N GLY A 144 -1.89 -16.64 20.67
CA GLY A 144 -2.04 -15.29 21.20
C GLY A 144 -2.30 -14.19 20.14
N VAL A 145 -2.58 -14.56 18.89
CA VAL A 145 -3.03 -13.60 17.85
C VAL A 145 -4.33 -12.93 18.28
N THR A 146 -4.44 -11.63 18.00
CA THR A 146 -5.68 -10.88 18.22
C THR A 146 -6.14 -10.21 16.93
N LEU A 147 -7.40 -10.43 16.56
CA LEU A 147 -8.10 -9.74 15.49
C LEU A 147 -9.17 -8.85 16.13
N ALA A 148 -9.14 -7.56 15.83
CA ALA A 148 -10.19 -6.64 16.26
C ALA A 148 -11.48 -6.83 15.43
N GLU A 149 -12.47 -5.97 15.64
CA GLU A 149 -13.73 -6.01 14.92
C GLU A 149 -13.56 -5.75 13.42
N ASP A 150 -14.40 -6.39 12.58
CA ASP A 150 -14.46 -6.22 11.12
C ASP A 150 -13.14 -6.52 10.37
N VAL A 151 -12.18 -7.19 11.00
CA VAL A 151 -10.95 -7.65 10.32
C VAL A 151 -11.31 -8.70 9.28
N ARG A 152 -10.70 -8.63 8.11
CA ARG A 152 -10.89 -9.61 7.03
C ARG A 152 -9.57 -10.24 6.60
N LEU A 153 -9.40 -11.52 6.87
CA LEU A 153 -8.32 -12.35 6.34
C LEU A 153 -8.89 -13.10 5.12
N VAL A 154 -8.53 -12.69 3.90
CA VAL A 154 -9.26 -13.16 2.69
C VAL A 154 -9.06 -14.65 2.44
N ALA A 155 -7.83 -15.14 2.37
CA ALA A 155 -7.51 -16.58 2.30
C ALA A 155 -6.01 -16.82 2.49
N ARG A 156 -5.61 -17.98 3.02
CA ARG A 156 -4.19 -18.39 3.14
C ARG A 156 -3.31 -17.34 3.81
N VAL A 157 -3.86 -16.59 4.77
CA VAL A 157 -3.12 -15.64 5.57
C VAL A 157 -2.45 -16.38 6.73
N THR A 158 -1.18 -16.08 6.99
CA THR A 158 -0.42 -16.64 8.10
C THR A 158 -0.04 -15.53 9.08
N LEU A 159 -0.48 -15.67 10.33
CA LEU A 159 -0.14 -14.76 11.42
C LEU A 159 0.70 -15.49 12.45
N GLY A 160 1.92 -15.02 12.69
CA GLY A 160 2.83 -15.54 13.72
C GLY A 160 2.34 -15.26 15.14
N PRO A 161 2.99 -15.86 16.16
CA PRO A 161 2.59 -15.71 17.55
C PRO A 161 2.54 -14.24 18.01
N GLY A 162 1.46 -13.87 18.71
CA GLY A 162 1.28 -12.56 19.33
C GLY A 162 0.95 -11.41 18.39
N VAL A 163 0.79 -11.65 17.10
CA VAL A 163 0.42 -10.61 16.10
C VAL A 163 -0.93 -9.98 16.47
N GLN A 164 -1.01 -8.65 16.35
CA GLN A 164 -2.22 -7.88 16.64
C GLN A 164 -2.68 -7.14 15.39
N ILE A 165 -3.95 -7.34 15.00
CA ILE A 165 -4.56 -6.71 13.84
C ILE A 165 -5.68 -5.78 14.28
N GLY A 166 -5.54 -4.49 13.98
CA GLY A 166 -6.51 -3.44 14.28
C GLY A 166 -7.80 -3.54 13.45
N ALA A 167 -8.85 -2.89 13.93
CA ALA A 167 -10.20 -2.97 13.37
C ALA A 167 -10.28 -2.60 11.87
N ARG A 168 -11.19 -3.23 11.14
CA ARG A 168 -11.49 -3.00 9.72
C ARG A 168 -10.31 -3.21 8.76
N SER A 169 -9.23 -3.84 9.24
CA SER A 169 -8.08 -4.15 8.40
C SER A 169 -8.36 -5.34 7.49
N VAL A 170 -7.80 -5.29 6.28
CA VAL A 170 -8.00 -6.32 5.24
C VAL A 170 -6.64 -6.88 4.81
N LEU A 171 -6.48 -8.19 4.93
CA LEU A 171 -5.29 -8.90 4.51
C LEU A 171 -5.63 -9.79 3.33
N GLN A 172 -4.99 -9.54 2.19
CA GLN A 172 -5.21 -10.25 0.93
C GLN A 172 -4.58 -11.65 0.94
N PRO A 173 -4.90 -12.52 -0.04
CA PRO A 173 -4.40 -13.89 -0.04
C PRO A 173 -2.88 -14.00 0.00
N GLY A 174 -2.39 -14.93 0.83
CA GLY A 174 -0.96 -15.25 0.93
C GLY A 174 -0.13 -14.28 1.76
N VAL A 175 -0.73 -13.33 2.44
CA VAL A 175 -0.03 -12.44 3.38
C VAL A 175 0.56 -13.24 4.54
N VAL A 176 1.82 -12.95 4.89
CA VAL A 176 2.52 -13.53 6.05
C VAL A 176 2.97 -12.41 6.99
N ILE A 177 2.51 -12.45 8.24
CA ILE A 177 2.87 -11.46 9.26
C ILE A 177 3.43 -12.16 10.48
N GLY A 178 4.59 -11.70 10.99
CA GLY A 178 5.20 -12.20 12.22
C GLY A 178 6.12 -13.40 12.00
N ALA A 179 6.63 -13.60 10.78
CA ALA A 179 7.79 -14.46 10.55
C ALA A 179 9.05 -13.88 11.19
N ASP A 180 10.04 -14.71 11.49
CA ASP A 180 11.32 -14.24 12.00
C ASP A 180 12.00 -13.33 10.99
N GLY A 181 12.48 -12.18 11.45
CA GLY A 181 13.33 -11.29 10.66
C GLY A 181 14.71 -11.89 10.39
N PHE A 182 15.44 -11.27 9.45
CA PHE A 182 16.79 -11.67 9.08
C PHE A 182 17.81 -11.19 10.15
N GLY A 183 17.94 -11.98 11.21
CA GLY A 183 18.84 -11.72 12.32
C GLY A 183 19.93 -12.79 12.43
N PHE A 184 21.16 -12.48 12.02
CA PHE A 184 22.31 -13.39 12.10
C PHE A 184 23.57 -12.63 12.50
N ALA A 185 24.30 -13.17 13.50
CA ALA A 185 25.58 -12.66 13.93
C ALA A 185 26.72 -13.45 13.29
N PRO A 186 27.76 -12.79 12.72
CA PRO A 186 28.91 -13.50 12.21
C PRO A 186 29.76 -14.04 13.36
N GLU A 187 30.04 -15.35 13.35
CA GLU A 187 30.92 -15.99 14.33
C GLU A 187 31.86 -16.99 13.64
N ARG A 188 33.15 -16.71 13.62
CA ARG A 188 34.22 -17.60 13.08
C ARG A 188 33.93 -18.11 11.67
N GLY A 189 33.40 -17.27 10.80
CA GLY A 189 33.09 -17.61 9.40
C GLY A 189 31.75 -18.33 9.20
N THR A 190 30.91 -18.42 10.24
CA THR A 190 29.54 -18.96 10.20
C THR A 190 28.54 -17.92 10.66
N TRP A 191 27.24 -18.23 10.49
CA TRP A 191 26.15 -17.36 10.92
C TRP A 191 25.43 -17.96 12.11
N LEU A 192 25.46 -17.25 13.25
CA LEU A 192 24.68 -17.60 14.43
C LEU A 192 23.31 -16.90 14.37
N LYS A 193 22.21 -17.67 14.42
CA LYS A 193 20.86 -17.09 14.43
C LYS A 193 20.61 -16.28 15.70
N VAL A 194 20.12 -15.05 15.52
CA VAL A 194 19.64 -14.19 16.61
C VAL A 194 18.12 -14.44 16.76
N PRO A 195 17.65 -14.89 17.95
CA PRO A 195 16.23 -15.08 18.20
C PRO A 195 15.43 -13.79 17.97
N GLN A 196 14.28 -13.90 17.30
CA GLN A 196 13.37 -12.81 17.04
C GLN A 196 12.20 -12.91 18.03
N VAL A 197 12.18 -12.06 19.06
CA VAL A 197 11.26 -12.19 20.22
C VAL A 197 10.16 -11.12 20.26
N GLY A 198 10.26 -10.07 19.46
CA GLY A 198 9.21 -9.08 19.26
C GLY A 198 8.00 -9.65 18.52
N SER A 199 7.04 -8.82 18.20
CA SER A 199 5.85 -9.19 17.44
C SER A 199 5.58 -8.19 16.32
N VAL A 200 4.35 -8.16 15.79
CA VAL A 200 3.87 -7.18 14.80
C VAL A 200 2.54 -6.61 15.27
N ARG A 201 2.39 -5.30 15.15
CA ARG A 201 1.11 -4.60 15.37
C ARG A 201 0.68 -3.82 14.15
N LEU A 202 -0.55 -4.08 13.72
CA LEU A 202 -1.24 -3.28 12.71
C LEU A 202 -2.32 -2.42 13.38
N GLY A 203 -2.37 -1.16 13.03
CA GLY A 203 -3.45 -0.23 13.39
C GLY A 203 -4.77 -0.57 12.70
N ALA A 204 -5.79 0.25 12.92
CA ALA A 204 -7.08 0.12 12.24
C ALA A 204 -6.98 0.53 10.76
N ASP A 205 -7.92 0.04 9.94
CA ASP A 205 -8.07 0.43 8.53
C ASP A 205 -6.82 0.18 7.66
N VAL A 206 -5.95 -0.76 8.06
CA VAL A 206 -4.79 -1.18 7.28
C VAL A 206 -5.19 -2.16 6.19
N GLU A 207 -4.70 -1.94 4.97
CA GLU A 207 -4.85 -2.92 3.88
C GLU A 207 -3.50 -3.47 3.47
N VAL A 208 -3.40 -4.80 3.38
CA VAL A 208 -2.17 -5.51 3.01
C VAL A 208 -2.43 -6.35 1.78
N GLY A 209 -1.74 -6.02 0.69
CA GLY A 209 -1.84 -6.69 -0.61
C GLY A 209 -1.30 -8.12 -0.60
N ALA A 210 -1.65 -8.88 -1.64
CA ALA A 210 -1.34 -10.30 -1.72
C ALA A 210 0.17 -10.59 -1.67
N ASN A 211 0.52 -11.66 -0.92
CA ASN A 211 1.91 -12.13 -0.74
C ASN A 211 2.88 -11.09 -0.16
N THR A 212 2.39 -10.05 0.48
CA THR A 212 3.21 -9.14 1.28
C THR A 212 3.64 -9.82 2.56
N THR A 213 4.90 -9.60 2.97
CA THR A 213 5.48 -10.14 4.20
C THR A 213 5.84 -9.02 5.16
N ILE A 214 5.56 -9.23 6.44
CA ILE A 214 5.91 -8.30 7.53
C ILE A 214 6.56 -9.10 8.64
N ASP A 215 7.86 -8.94 8.79
CA ASP A 215 8.63 -9.67 9.79
C ASP A 215 8.38 -9.13 11.19
N ARG A 216 8.45 -10.03 12.17
CA ARG A 216 8.41 -9.66 13.59
C ARG A 216 9.67 -8.88 13.98
N GLY A 217 9.55 -8.04 14.98
CA GLY A 217 10.72 -7.35 15.49
C GLY A 217 11.71 -8.27 16.20
N ALA A 218 12.96 -7.87 16.22
CA ALA A 218 14.01 -8.64 16.90
C ALA A 218 13.80 -8.66 18.42
N ILE A 219 13.48 -7.50 19.01
CA ILE A 219 13.17 -7.34 20.45
C ILE A 219 11.85 -6.58 20.58
N GLU A 220 11.80 -5.35 20.08
CA GLU A 220 10.59 -4.55 20.01
C GLU A 220 9.75 -4.93 18.79
N ASP A 221 8.48 -4.52 18.77
CA ASP A 221 7.57 -4.88 17.68
C ASP A 221 7.84 -4.10 16.38
N THR A 222 7.56 -4.73 15.25
CA THR A 222 7.30 -4.05 13.97
C THR A 222 5.92 -3.42 14.01
N VAL A 223 5.78 -2.14 13.61
CA VAL A 223 4.55 -1.37 13.79
C VAL A 223 4.09 -0.74 12.48
N ILE A 224 2.87 -1.05 12.08
CA ILE A 224 2.16 -0.43 10.96
C ILE A 224 1.00 0.37 11.54
N GLU A 225 1.04 1.68 11.41
CA GLU A 225 0.03 2.57 12.00
C GLU A 225 -1.29 2.53 11.19
N GLU A 226 -2.30 3.22 11.68
CA GLU A 226 -3.64 3.23 11.11
C GLU A 226 -3.69 3.75 9.67
N GLY A 227 -4.63 3.23 8.87
CA GLY A 227 -4.91 3.70 7.52
C GLY A 227 -3.83 3.42 6.47
N VAL A 228 -2.75 2.73 6.82
CA VAL A 228 -1.66 2.36 5.90
C VAL A 228 -2.19 1.43 4.81
N LYS A 229 -1.75 1.66 3.57
CA LYS A 229 -2.07 0.85 2.39
C LYS A 229 -0.81 0.25 1.80
N LEU A 230 -0.70 -1.05 1.85
CA LEU A 230 0.40 -1.84 1.30
C LEU A 230 -0.10 -2.63 0.09
N ASP A 231 0.54 -2.46 -1.05
CA ASP A 231 0.24 -3.22 -2.25
C ASP A 231 0.86 -4.63 -2.18
N ASN A 232 0.84 -5.35 -3.28
CA ASN A 232 1.29 -6.75 -3.36
C ASN A 232 2.81 -6.89 -3.31
N LEU A 233 3.30 -8.03 -2.79
CA LEU A 233 4.72 -8.41 -2.83
C LEU A 233 5.65 -7.39 -2.15
N ILE A 234 5.19 -6.71 -1.13
CA ILE A 234 6.03 -5.83 -0.32
C ILE A 234 6.75 -6.68 0.74
N MET A 235 8.02 -6.37 1.01
CA MET A 235 8.79 -6.96 2.09
C MET A 235 9.10 -5.90 3.14
N ILE A 236 8.62 -6.10 4.37
CA ILE A 236 8.84 -5.25 5.52
C ILE A 236 9.64 -6.04 6.55
N ALA A 237 10.90 -5.65 6.76
CA ALA A 237 11.80 -6.31 7.69
C ALA A 237 11.48 -5.96 9.15
N HIS A 238 12.22 -6.60 10.06
CA HIS A 238 12.07 -6.47 11.51
C HIS A 238 12.22 -5.02 12.01
N ASN A 239 11.47 -4.65 13.04
CA ASN A 239 11.53 -3.34 13.71
C ASN A 239 11.21 -2.14 12.82
N VAL A 240 10.64 -2.34 11.65
CA VAL A 240 10.17 -1.24 10.79
C VAL A 240 8.96 -0.57 11.41
N ARG A 241 8.87 0.75 11.27
CA ARG A 241 7.68 1.54 11.63
C ARG A 241 7.18 2.27 10.41
N ILE A 242 5.87 2.15 10.13
CA ILE A 242 5.22 2.89 9.03
C ILE A 242 4.12 3.76 9.62
N GLY A 243 4.26 5.07 9.44
CA GLY A 243 3.35 6.09 9.95
C GLY A 243 1.98 6.09 9.24
N ALA A 244 0.99 6.60 9.94
CA ALA A 244 -0.42 6.57 9.55
C ALA A 244 -0.68 7.14 8.14
N HIS A 245 -1.62 6.51 7.43
CA HIS A 245 -2.08 6.89 6.09
C HIS A 245 -1.01 6.90 5.00
N THR A 246 0.12 6.22 5.21
CA THR A 246 1.15 6.01 4.20
C THR A 246 0.71 4.93 3.22
N ALA A 247 0.95 5.16 1.93
CA ALA A 247 0.66 4.22 0.85
C ALA A 247 1.96 3.76 0.18
N ILE A 248 2.13 2.45 0.01
CA ILE A 248 3.33 1.83 -0.56
C ILE A 248 2.90 0.91 -1.70
N ALA A 249 3.43 1.18 -2.90
CA ALA A 249 3.14 0.38 -4.08
C ALA A 249 3.99 -0.89 -4.16
N ALA A 250 3.60 -1.81 -5.03
CA ALA A 250 4.07 -3.19 -5.11
C ALA A 250 5.59 -3.36 -5.23
N CYS A 251 6.07 -4.50 -4.73
CA CYS A 251 7.47 -4.95 -4.83
C CYS A 251 8.48 -4.04 -4.13
N THR A 252 8.06 -3.20 -3.20
CA THR A 252 8.95 -2.37 -2.38
C THR A 252 9.56 -3.21 -1.26
N GLY A 253 10.88 -3.04 -1.03
CA GLY A 253 11.62 -3.67 0.06
C GLY A 253 12.05 -2.64 1.10
N ILE A 254 11.78 -2.90 2.38
CA ILE A 254 12.15 -2.00 3.49
C ILE A 254 13.01 -2.78 4.47
N SER A 255 14.29 -2.41 4.55
CA SER A 255 15.24 -3.05 5.46
C SER A 255 14.97 -2.69 6.92
N GLY A 256 15.52 -3.51 7.82
CA GLY A 256 15.24 -3.47 9.26
C GLY A 256 15.49 -2.11 9.93
N SER A 257 14.73 -1.84 10.97
CA SER A 257 14.82 -0.64 11.82
C SER A 257 14.60 0.70 11.08
N THR A 258 14.01 0.67 9.89
CA THR A 258 13.64 1.88 9.13
C THR A 258 12.30 2.43 9.64
N SER A 259 12.22 3.75 9.81
CA SER A 259 10.99 4.46 10.17
C SER A 259 10.54 5.32 9.00
N ILE A 260 9.31 5.09 8.51
CA ILE A 260 8.67 5.90 7.48
C ILE A 260 7.57 6.74 8.13
N GLY A 261 7.55 8.03 7.85
CA GLY A 261 6.60 8.99 8.39
C GLY A 261 5.16 8.77 7.90
N ARG A 262 4.30 9.69 8.25
CA ARG A 262 2.86 9.68 7.92
C ARG A 262 2.61 10.24 6.52
N ARG A 263 1.51 9.80 5.88
CA ARG A 263 1.02 10.34 4.60
C ARG A 263 2.06 10.28 3.48
N CYS A 264 3.05 9.40 3.60
CA CYS A 264 4.02 9.17 2.54
C CYS A 264 3.38 8.42 1.36
N MET A 265 3.91 8.65 0.17
CA MET A 265 3.53 7.94 -1.05
C MET A 265 4.78 7.30 -1.66
N ILE A 266 4.90 5.99 -1.54
CA ILE A 266 6.08 5.25 -1.99
C ILE A 266 5.73 4.50 -3.28
N GLY A 267 6.45 4.80 -4.34
CA GLY A 267 6.32 4.14 -5.65
C GLY A 267 6.71 2.67 -5.60
N GLY A 268 6.34 1.92 -6.63
CA GLY A 268 6.66 0.49 -6.71
C GLY A 268 8.15 0.22 -6.92
N MET A 269 8.61 -0.94 -6.41
CA MET A 269 10.00 -1.40 -6.53
C MET A 269 11.03 -0.45 -5.88
N VAL A 270 10.65 0.30 -4.86
CA VAL A 270 11.57 1.12 -4.07
C VAL A 270 12.31 0.23 -3.08
N GLY A 271 13.61 0.47 -2.91
CA GLY A 271 14.43 -0.20 -1.92
C GLY A 271 14.90 0.78 -0.84
N PHE A 272 14.70 0.45 0.43
CA PHE A 272 15.21 1.22 1.55
C PHE A 272 16.37 0.48 2.22
N ALA A 273 17.48 1.14 2.44
CA ALA A 273 18.53 0.66 3.33
C ALA A 273 18.02 0.60 4.78
N GLY A 274 18.74 -0.09 5.66
CA GLY A 274 18.37 -0.21 7.07
C GLY A 274 18.61 1.06 7.88
N HIS A 275 17.91 1.16 9.02
CA HIS A 275 18.10 2.22 10.04
C HIS A 275 17.83 3.65 9.55
N LEU A 276 16.99 3.82 8.51
CA LEU A 276 16.65 5.13 7.98
C LEU A 276 15.46 5.76 8.70
N SER A 277 15.42 7.10 8.69
CA SER A 277 14.28 7.90 9.11
C SER A 277 13.78 8.74 7.94
N ILE A 278 12.51 8.54 7.56
CA ILE A 278 11.84 9.26 6.48
C ILE A 278 10.77 10.16 7.10
N ALA A 279 10.82 11.45 6.81
CA ALA A 279 9.87 12.44 7.32
C ALA A 279 8.43 12.18 6.83
N ASP A 280 7.46 12.86 7.45
CA ASP A 280 6.08 12.90 6.98
C ASP A 280 5.96 13.53 5.58
N ASP A 281 4.89 13.19 4.84
CA ASP A 281 4.53 13.79 3.54
C ASP A 281 5.60 13.65 2.44
N VAL A 282 6.43 12.61 2.51
CA VAL A 282 7.44 12.30 1.50
C VAL A 282 6.83 11.48 0.37
N VAL A 283 7.13 11.87 -0.87
CA VAL A 283 6.80 11.10 -2.07
C VAL A 283 8.08 10.53 -2.68
N ILE A 284 8.16 9.21 -2.85
CA ILE A 284 9.29 8.55 -3.50
C ILE A 284 8.81 7.93 -4.81
N THR A 285 9.46 8.28 -5.93
CA THR A 285 9.11 7.73 -7.23
C THR A 285 9.53 6.26 -7.37
N ALA A 286 8.85 5.55 -8.27
CA ALA A 286 9.09 4.12 -8.48
C ALA A 286 10.56 3.80 -8.83
N LYS A 287 11.03 2.61 -8.40
CA LYS A 287 12.38 2.08 -8.62
C LYS A 287 13.51 2.89 -7.98
N SER A 288 13.20 3.78 -7.05
CA SER A 288 14.23 4.54 -6.34
C SER A 288 14.95 3.66 -5.31
N SER A 289 16.26 3.95 -5.10
CA SER A 289 17.06 3.39 -4.01
C SER A 289 17.27 4.49 -2.97
N VAL A 290 16.83 4.24 -1.74
CA VAL A 290 16.94 5.17 -0.61
C VAL A 290 18.03 4.66 0.32
N SER A 291 19.19 5.30 0.30
CA SER A 291 20.38 4.91 1.06
C SER A 291 20.64 5.79 2.29
N HIS A 292 19.92 6.89 2.45
CA HIS A 292 20.05 7.81 3.58
C HIS A 292 18.70 8.36 4.02
N SER A 293 18.65 8.88 5.24
CA SER A 293 17.44 9.46 5.83
C SER A 293 16.98 10.70 5.08
N ILE A 294 15.66 10.92 5.03
CA ILE A 294 15.01 12.07 4.39
C ILE A 294 14.33 12.91 5.46
N ALA A 295 14.86 14.09 5.74
CA ALA A 295 14.45 14.91 6.87
C ALA A 295 13.27 15.87 6.57
N SER A 296 12.86 16.03 5.33
CA SER A 296 11.80 16.99 4.95
C SER A 296 10.84 16.42 3.92
N ALA A 297 9.57 16.86 3.98
CA ALA A 297 8.57 16.58 2.96
C ALA A 297 9.05 16.99 1.56
N GLY A 298 8.66 16.26 0.55
CA GLY A 298 9.05 16.54 -0.83
C GLY A 298 8.93 15.33 -1.75
N VAL A 299 9.29 15.52 -3.02
CA VAL A 299 9.31 14.46 -4.04
C VAL A 299 10.75 14.07 -4.33
N TYR A 300 11.07 12.80 -4.12
CA TYR A 300 12.41 12.24 -4.26
C TYR A 300 12.45 11.15 -5.34
N SER A 301 13.56 11.10 -6.08
CA SER A 301 13.76 10.15 -7.18
C SER A 301 15.23 9.82 -7.34
N SER A 302 15.56 8.55 -7.65
CA SER A 302 16.94 8.14 -7.89
C SER A 302 17.12 7.28 -9.16
N THR A 303 16.08 7.12 -9.96
CA THR A 303 16.10 6.25 -11.15
C THR A 303 16.17 7.07 -12.44
N LEU A 304 17.04 6.63 -13.35
CA LEU A 304 17.12 7.21 -14.71
C LEU A 304 15.92 6.75 -15.56
N PRO A 305 15.36 7.63 -16.41
CA PRO A 305 14.33 7.27 -17.36
C PRO A 305 14.77 6.17 -18.33
N THR A 306 13.77 5.46 -18.89
CA THR A 306 14.03 4.49 -19.97
C THR A 306 14.44 5.23 -21.24
N GLU A 307 15.52 4.74 -21.85
CA GLU A 307 16.04 5.24 -23.13
C GLU A 307 16.11 4.10 -24.16
N GLU A 308 16.22 4.46 -25.43
CA GLU A 308 16.54 3.50 -26.49
C GLU A 308 17.87 2.80 -26.17
N ALA A 309 17.98 1.49 -26.43
CA ALA A 309 19.09 0.66 -25.96
C ALA A 309 20.48 1.16 -26.43
N HIS A 310 20.59 1.75 -27.63
CA HIS A 310 21.84 2.30 -28.13
C HIS A 310 22.18 3.64 -27.45
N ALA A 311 21.19 4.49 -27.20
CA ALA A 311 21.33 5.73 -26.44
C ALA A 311 21.77 5.43 -24.99
N TRP A 312 21.10 4.45 -24.34
CA TRP A 312 21.45 3.98 -23.00
C TRP A 312 22.90 3.50 -22.90
N ARG A 313 23.34 2.64 -23.83
CA ARG A 313 24.75 2.16 -23.83
C ARG A 313 25.77 3.31 -23.95
N ARG A 314 25.47 4.34 -24.75
CA ARG A 314 26.31 5.54 -24.85
C ARG A 314 26.33 6.34 -23.56
N LEU A 315 25.17 6.50 -22.91
CA LEU A 315 25.04 7.18 -21.62
C LEU A 315 25.88 6.49 -20.54
N VAL A 316 25.72 5.17 -20.40
CA VAL A 316 26.48 4.35 -19.44
C VAL A 316 27.99 4.41 -19.72
N ALA A 317 28.41 4.38 -20.99
CA ALA A 317 29.84 4.50 -21.35
C ALA A 317 30.40 5.87 -20.97
N ARG A 318 29.61 6.96 -21.10
CA ARG A 318 30.04 8.30 -20.66
C ARG A 318 30.09 8.37 -19.13
N PHE A 319 29.11 7.84 -18.43
CA PHE A 319 29.10 7.79 -16.97
C PHE A 319 30.31 7.05 -16.40
N LYS A 320 30.65 5.86 -16.95
CA LYS A 320 31.83 5.11 -16.56
C LYS A 320 33.16 5.85 -16.81
N ARG A 321 33.18 6.84 -17.69
CA ARG A 321 34.37 7.67 -18.00
C ARG A 321 34.38 8.98 -17.21
N SER A 322 33.40 9.28 -16.38
CA SER A 322 33.29 10.55 -15.66
C SER A 322 34.53 10.84 -14.81
N GLY A 323 35.07 9.85 -14.10
CA GLY A 323 36.29 10.02 -13.31
C GLY A 323 37.52 10.44 -14.13
N VAL A 324 37.67 9.89 -15.36
CA VAL A 324 38.76 10.30 -16.28
C VAL A 324 38.56 11.73 -16.76
N VAL A 325 37.32 12.13 -17.02
CA VAL A 325 37.00 13.52 -17.42
C VAL A 325 37.28 14.48 -16.27
N GLU A 326 36.89 14.13 -15.05
CA GLU A 326 37.15 14.91 -13.84
C GLU A 326 38.66 15.09 -13.58
N GLU A 327 39.45 14.03 -13.70
CA GLU A 327 40.90 14.10 -13.54
C GLU A 327 41.57 15.03 -14.60
N ARG A 328 41.08 14.94 -15.85
CA ARG A 328 41.55 15.84 -16.93
C ARG A 328 41.13 17.28 -16.65
N LEU A 329 39.94 17.53 -16.12
CA LEU A 329 39.47 18.86 -15.77
C LEU A 329 40.30 19.45 -14.63
N ARG A 330 40.52 18.70 -13.55
CA ARG A 330 41.41 19.12 -12.43
C ARG A 330 42.82 19.43 -12.89
N ARG A 331 43.36 18.69 -13.90
CA ARG A 331 44.64 18.97 -14.50
C ARG A 331 44.65 20.30 -15.29
N LEU A 332 43.61 20.56 -16.07
CA LEU A 332 43.47 21.82 -16.81
C LEU A 332 43.31 23.03 -15.86
N GLU A 333 42.52 22.91 -14.80
CA GLU A 333 42.36 23.95 -13.78
C GLU A 333 43.68 24.31 -13.11
N ARG A 334 44.51 23.30 -12.79
CA ARG A 334 45.87 23.55 -12.25
C ARG A 334 46.77 24.28 -13.22
N ILE A 335 46.71 23.95 -14.52
CA ILE A 335 47.53 24.60 -15.55
C ILE A 335 47.09 26.03 -15.82
N SER A 336 45.75 26.28 -15.79
CA SER A 336 45.17 27.60 -16.06
C SER A 336 45.11 28.54 -14.85
N GLY A 337 45.55 28.08 -13.66
CA GLY A 337 45.51 28.89 -12.43
C GLY A 337 44.11 29.15 -11.88
N ILE A 338 43.10 28.47 -12.38
CA ILE A 338 41.72 28.55 -11.87
C ILE A 338 41.70 27.78 -10.54
N ARG A 339 41.31 28.45 -9.44
CA ARG A 339 41.06 27.77 -8.17
C ARG A 339 39.80 26.91 -8.31
N ALA A 340 39.90 25.60 -8.04
CA ALA A 340 38.75 24.75 -7.87
C ALA A 340 37.84 25.34 -6.80
N ALA A 341 36.53 25.36 -7.04
CA ALA A 341 35.56 25.62 -5.99
C ALA A 341 35.78 24.63 -4.83
N PRO A 342 35.62 25.05 -3.55
CA PRO A 342 35.77 24.13 -2.43
C PRO A 342 34.84 22.95 -2.65
N GLU A 343 35.38 21.74 -2.56
CA GLU A 343 34.61 20.49 -2.60
C GLU A 343 33.48 20.61 -1.54
N ALA A 344 32.22 20.56 -1.98
CA ALA A 344 31.11 20.37 -1.05
C ALA A 344 31.45 19.10 -0.24
N ALA A 345 31.43 19.22 1.08
CA ALA A 345 31.84 18.20 2.02
C ALA A 345 31.35 16.83 1.55
N ARG A 346 32.26 15.89 1.34
CA ARG A 346 31.93 14.48 1.17
C ARG A 346 31.28 14.05 2.47
N GLU A 347 29.98 13.75 2.43
CA GLU A 347 29.38 12.93 3.47
C GLU A 347 30.15 11.61 3.46
N GLU A 348 30.89 11.35 4.54
CA GLU A 348 31.59 10.08 4.75
C GLU A 348 30.54 8.99 4.80
N ASP A 349 30.52 8.13 3.77
CA ASP A 349 29.80 6.85 3.80
C ASP A 349 30.45 6.03 4.94
N HIS A 350 29.78 5.99 6.09
CA HIS A 350 30.03 4.96 7.08
C HIS A 350 29.19 3.73 6.67
N ASP A 351 29.91 2.70 6.19
CA ASP A 351 29.42 1.33 6.03
C ASP A 351 28.90 0.71 7.35
#